data_db1312559ac790cd90d03b0ded1ebd0f
#
_entry.id   db1312559ac790cd90d03b0ded1ebd0f
#
_cell.length_a   1.000
_cell.length_b   1.000
_cell.length_c   1.000
_cell.angle_alpha   90.00
_cell.angle_beta   90.00
_cell.angle_gamma   90.00
#
_symmetry.space_group_name_H-M   'P 1'
#
loop_
_entity.id
_entity.type
_entity.pdbx_description
1 polymer ?
#
loop_
_entity_poly.entity_id
_entity_poly.type
_entity_poly.pdbx_seq_one_letter_code
_entity_poly.pdbx_strand_id
1 'polypeptide(L)'
;MNPCRGSVVLGTYYFGLLLLLYLPIALLFLFSVNASASLSFPVSQLTLNWYQQLFDADAVLRSARNSLVVALGSSLAATVLGTMVSILMLRYKFRGQSILVGLAVLPLIVPYVVLGVALLILFSALQIDRSLWTVGIAHTVVALPYTLLIIASRLAGFDASIEEAAMDLGADYPTTLRRVVLPLIFPAMVSAWLTAFTVSFDEFALALFLSGTQPTFPVYLFSQLRFANRLPIMIALAVLLMIGTLTLVFFAERFRRREA
;
A
#
# COMPACT_ATOMS: atom_id res chain seq x y z
N MET A 1 -11.65 44.44 9.14
CA MET A 1 -11.00 43.63 8.07
C MET A 1 -12.12 42.98 7.26
N ASN A 2 -12.21 43.29 5.93
CA ASN A 2 -13.29 42.81 5.09
C ASN A 2 -13.21 41.26 4.94
N PRO A 3 -14.23 40.50 5.36
CA PRO A 3 -14.21 39.03 5.31
C PRO A 3 -14.02 38.46 3.88
N CYS A 4 -14.44 39.24 2.85
CA CYS A 4 -14.27 38.82 1.45
C CYS A 4 -12.81 38.83 0.96
N ARG A 5 -11.93 39.70 1.46
CA ARG A 5 -10.51 39.74 1.05
C ARG A 5 -9.73 38.56 1.59
N GLY A 6 -10.02 38.14 2.83
CA GLY A 6 -9.36 36.93 3.41
C GLY A 6 -9.73 35.64 2.68
N SER A 7 -10.99 35.50 2.26
CA SER A 7 -11.44 34.32 1.53
C SER A 7 -10.85 34.21 0.13
N VAL A 8 -10.68 35.33 -0.58
CA VAL A 8 -10.07 35.36 -1.92
C VAL A 8 -8.58 35.01 -1.84
N VAL A 9 -7.84 35.58 -0.90
CA VAL A 9 -6.40 35.26 -0.71
C VAL A 9 -6.22 33.79 -0.34
N LEU A 10 -7.04 33.25 0.58
CA LEU A 10 -6.99 31.86 0.97
C LEU A 10 -7.35 30.91 -0.20
N GLY A 11 -8.36 31.31 -1.01
CA GLY A 11 -8.76 30.56 -2.20
C GLY A 11 -7.64 30.53 -3.26
N THR A 12 -6.97 31.66 -3.51
CA THR A 12 -5.85 31.74 -4.46
C THR A 12 -4.67 30.89 -3.98
N TYR A 13 -4.34 30.94 -2.69
CA TYR A 13 -3.29 30.12 -2.09
C TYR A 13 -3.62 28.62 -2.21
N TYR A 14 -4.86 28.22 -1.88
CA TYR A 14 -5.34 26.85 -2.00
C TYR A 14 -5.26 26.34 -3.44
N PHE A 15 -5.72 27.15 -4.40
CA PHE A 15 -5.66 26.77 -5.81
C PHE A 15 -4.23 26.69 -6.34
N GLY A 16 -3.35 27.63 -5.94
CA GLY A 16 -1.93 27.59 -6.25
C GLY A 16 -1.24 26.33 -5.70
N LEU A 17 -1.57 25.94 -4.47
CA LEU A 17 -1.05 24.72 -3.85
C LEU A 17 -1.53 23.47 -4.60
N LEU A 18 -2.82 23.39 -4.95
CA LEU A 18 -3.34 22.29 -5.75
C LEU A 18 -2.66 22.20 -7.11
N LEU A 19 -2.50 23.31 -7.81
CA LEU A 19 -1.83 23.34 -9.11
C LEU A 19 -0.38 22.85 -8.98
N LEU A 20 0.34 23.31 -7.96
CA LEU A 20 1.72 22.88 -7.69
C LEU A 20 1.80 21.36 -7.43
N LEU A 21 0.85 20.79 -6.67
CA LEU A 21 0.83 19.36 -6.33
C LEU A 21 0.43 18.49 -7.53
N TYR A 22 -0.51 18.94 -8.37
CA TYR A 22 -1.00 18.16 -9.50
C TYR A 22 -0.20 18.38 -10.80
N LEU A 23 0.60 19.46 -10.88
CA LEU A 23 1.42 19.74 -12.05
C LEU A 23 2.37 18.58 -12.44
N PRO A 24 3.15 17.99 -11.51
CA PRO A 24 4.01 16.86 -11.86
C PRO A 24 3.21 15.65 -12.41
N ILE A 25 2.03 15.42 -11.87
CA ILE A 25 1.14 14.34 -12.34
C ILE A 25 0.65 14.63 -13.75
N ALA A 26 0.20 15.85 -14.02
CA ALA A 26 -0.22 16.27 -15.35
C ALA A 26 0.92 16.18 -16.39
N LEU A 27 2.16 16.49 -15.97
CA LEU A 27 3.35 16.34 -16.82
C LEU A 27 3.63 14.87 -17.12
N LEU A 28 3.45 13.94 -16.19
CA LEU A 28 3.59 12.51 -16.45
C LEU A 28 2.59 12.04 -17.51
N PHE A 29 1.32 12.47 -17.44
CA PHE A 29 0.33 12.19 -18.49
C PHE A 29 0.74 12.73 -19.83
N LEU A 30 1.22 13.97 -19.88
CA LEU A 30 1.65 14.62 -21.12
C LEU A 30 2.84 13.89 -21.74
N PHE A 31 3.85 13.54 -20.95
CA PHE A 31 5.04 12.83 -21.43
C PHE A 31 4.77 11.36 -21.77
N SER A 32 3.75 10.73 -21.19
CA SER A 32 3.38 9.35 -21.55
C SER A 32 2.91 9.20 -23.00
N VAL A 33 2.44 10.28 -23.59
CA VAL A 33 1.99 10.33 -25.00
C VAL A 33 2.94 11.13 -25.92
N ASN A 34 4.05 11.65 -25.39
CA ASN A 34 5.04 12.36 -26.22
C ASN A 34 5.86 11.36 -27.06
N ALA A 35 5.97 11.60 -28.36
CA ALA A 35 6.73 10.75 -29.27
C ALA A 35 8.26 10.78 -29.02
N SER A 36 8.76 11.88 -28.43
CA SER A 36 10.18 11.99 -28.07
C SER A 36 10.52 11.12 -26.87
N ALA A 37 11.63 10.40 -26.93
CA ALA A 37 12.18 9.67 -25.80
C ALA A 37 12.72 10.60 -24.69
N SER A 38 12.95 11.86 -24.99
CA SER A 38 13.39 12.86 -24.02
C SER A 38 12.20 13.52 -23.34
N LEU A 39 12.30 13.70 -22.01
CA LEU A 39 11.32 14.44 -21.20
C LEU A 39 11.57 15.95 -21.33
N SER A 40 11.52 16.47 -22.55
CA SER A 40 11.83 17.88 -22.84
C SER A 40 10.70 18.56 -23.60
N PHE A 41 10.59 19.87 -23.42
CA PHE A 41 9.71 20.72 -24.21
C PHE A 41 10.45 21.27 -25.43
N PRO A 42 9.74 21.54 -26.55
CA PRO A 42 8.30 21.36 -26.77
C PRO A 42 7.94 19.88 -27.03
N VAL A 43 6.69 19.50 -26.72
CA VAL A 43 6.12 18.20 -27.14
C VAL A 43 6.02 18.21 -28.66
N SER A 44 6.74 17.31 -29.33
CA SER A 44 6.86 17.33 -30.79
C SER A 44 5.65 16.72 -31.50
N GLN A 45 5.23 15.52 -31.05
CA GLN A 45 4.10 14.76 -31.59
C GLN A 45 3.49 13.91 -30.49
N LEU A 46 2.20 13.61 -30.61
CA LEU A 46 1.51 12.68 -29.71
C LEU A 46 1.53 11.27 -30.28
N THR A 47 1.81 10.27 -29.44
CA THR A 47 1.87 8.87 -29.82
C THR A 47 1.35 7.96 -28.72
N LEU A 48 0.80 6.82 -29.09
CA LEU A 48 0.44 5.73 -28.19
C LEU A 48 1.41 4.53 -28.31
N ASN A 49 2.47 4.66 -29.09
CA ASN A 49 3.42 3.57 -29.34
C ASN A 49 4.06 3.04 -28.07
N TRP A 50 4.25 3.87 -27.05
CA TRP A 50 4.82 3.45 -25.75
C TRP A 50 3.91 2.46 -25.03
N TYR A 51 2.60 2.64 -25.15
CA TYR A 51 1.62 1.73 -24.60
C TYR A 51 1.59 0.40 -25.36
N GLN A 52 1.77 0.40 -26.68
CA GLN A 52 1.91 -0.84 -27.47
C GLN A 52 3.19 -1.59 -27.08
N GLN A 53 4.33 -0.89 -27.07
CA GLN A 53 5.62 -1.48 -26.67
C GLN A 53 5.60 -1.99 -25.22
N LEU A 54 4.76 -1.43 -24.34
CA LEU A 54 4.61 -1.88 -22.97
C LEU A 54 4.07 -3.32 -22.91
N PHE A 55 3.10 -3.66 -23.75
CA PHE A 55 2.53 -5.01 -23.80
C PHE A 55 3.51 -6.04 -24.38
N ASP A 56 4.49 -5.59 -25.18
CA ASP A 56 5.55 -6.44 -25.72
C ASP A 56 6.76 -6.51 -24.76
N ALA A 57 6.78 -5.71 -23.71
CA ALA A 57 7.90 -5.62 -22.77
C ALA A 57 7.77 -6.64 -21.63
N ASP A 58 8.05 -7.89 -21.88
CA ASP A 58 7.96 -9.02 -20.93
C ASP A 58 8.56 -8.71 -19.54
N ALA A 59 9.70 -8.02 -19.48
CA ALA A 59 10.36 -7.73 -18.21
C ALA A 59 9.54 -6.75 -17.33
N VAL A 60 8.87 -5.79 -17.96
CA VAL A 60 7.98 -4.83 -17.31
C VAL A 60 6.76 -5.55 -16.74
N LEU A 61 6.10 -6.37 -17.58
CA LEU A 61 4.91 -7.13 -17.17
C LEU A 61 5.24 -8.12 -16.06
N ARG A 62 6.39 -8.80 -16.14
CA ARG A 62 6.86 -9.68 -15.05
C ARG A 62 7.08 -8.93 -13.75
N SER A 63 7.73 -7.77 -13.79
CA SER A 63 7.97 -6.97 -12.58
C SER A 63 6.67 -6.45 -11.95
N ALA A 64 5.70 -6.01 -12.77
CA ALA A 64 4.37 -5.61 -12.32
C ALA A 64 3.60 -6.79 -11.68
N ARG A 65 3.64 -7.97 -12.32
CA ARG A 65 3.07 -9.20 -11.75
C ARG A 65 3.73 -9.58 -10.42
N ASN A 66 5.06 -9.47 -10.31
CA ASN A 66 5.79 -9.73 -9.08
C ASN A 66 5.30 -8.82 -7.96
N SER A 67 5.17 -7.50 -8.23
CA SER A 67 4.62 -6.55 -7.26
C SER A 67 3.20 -6.92 -6.84
N LEU A 68 2.32 -7.28 -7.77
CA LEU A 68 0.94 -7.68 -7.46
C LEU A 68 0.90 -8.93 -6.58
N VAL A 69 1.67 -9.97 -6.91
CA VAL A 69 1.73 -11.21 -6.13
C VAL A 69 2.24 -10.95 -4.72
N VAL A 70 3.33 -10.19 -4.59
CA VAL A 70 3.89 -9.84 -3.27
C VAL A 70 2.89 -8.98 -2.50
N ALA A 71 2.32 -7.93 -3.11
CA ALA A 71 1.41 -7.03 -2.42
C ALA A 71 0.12 -7.73 -1.96
N LEU A 72 -0.47 -8.60 -2.78
CA LEU A 72 -1.64 -9.38 -2.40
C LEU A 72 -1.33 -10.37 -1.27
N GLY A 73 -0.24 -11.11 -1.39
CA GLY A 73 0.16 -12.10 -0.38
C GLY A 73 0.52 -11.46 0.96
N SER A 74 1.38 -10.44 0.94
CA SER A 74 1.84 -9.75 2.16
C SER A 74 0.73 -8.95 2.84
N SER A 75 -0.14 -8.27 2.07
CA SER A 75 -1.26 -7.52 2.65
C SER A 75 -2.30 -8.43 3.30
N LEU A 76 -2.59 -9.58 2.69
CA LEU A 76 -3.48 -10.58 3.27
C LEU A 76 -2.89 -11.14 4.57
N ALA A 77 -1.62 -11.54 4.55
CA ALA A 77 -0.92 -12.04 5.73
C ALA A 77 -0.87 -10.99 6.84
N ALA A 78 -0.53 -9.74 6.51
CA ALA A 78 -0.50 -8.64 7.48
C ALA A 78 -1.89 -8.34 8.07
N THR A 79 -2.96 -8.43 7.25
CA THR A 79 -4.33 -8.22 7.73
C THR A 79 -4.78 -9.32 8.68
N VAL A 80 -4.49 -10.57 8.36
CA VAL A 80 -4.78 -11.71 9.25
C VAL A 80 -4.03 -11.56 10.57
N LEU A 81 -2.71 -11.35 10.52
CA LEU A 81 -1.87 -11.18 11.71
C LEU A 81 -2.29 -9.93 12.51
N GLY A 82 -2.54 -8.79 11.85
CA GLY A 82 -3.01 -7.56 12.49
C GLY A 82 -4.35 -7.74 13.18
N THR A 83 -5.28 -8.49 12.57
CA THR A 83 -6.56 -8.85 13.20
C THR A 83 -6.35 -9.68 14.47
N MET A 84 -5.51 -10.73 14.37
CA MET A 84 -5.21 -11.60 15.51
C MET A 84 -4.58 -10.81 16.65
N VAL A 85 -3.57 -9.98 16.36
CA VAL A 85 -2.89 -9.15 17.37
C VAL A 85 -3.85 -8.11 17.97
N SER A 86 -4.72 -7.49 17.15
CA SER A 86 -5.74 -6.52 17.64
C SER A 86 -6.72 -7.17 18.62
N ILE A 87 -7.24 -8.35 18.29
CA ILE A 87 -8.15 -9.10 19.16
C ILE A 87 -7.42 -9.49 20.45
N LEU A 88 -6.21 -10.05 20.32
CA LEU A 88 -5.40 -10.47 21.45
C LEU A 88 -5.10 -9.30 22.40
N MET A 89 -4.77 -8.12 21.84
CA MET A 89 -4.44 -6.92 22.59
C MET A 89 -5.65 -6.35 23.36
N LEU A 90 -6.83 -6.34 22.75
CA LEU A 90 -7.99 -5.65 23.32
C LEU A 90 -8.90 -6.54 24.15
N ARG A 91 -8.88 -7.86 23.93
CA ARG A 91 -9.75 -8.82 24.62
C ARG A 91 -9.05 -9.64 25.69
N TYR A 92 -7.72 -9.72 25.66
CA TYR A 92 -6.95 -10.52 26.60
C TYR A 92 -5.93 -9.67 27.36
N LYS A 93 -5.85 -9.88 28.67
CA LYS A 93 -4.77 -9.33 29.49
C LYS A 93 -3.78 -10.42 29.83
N PHE A 94 -2.54 -10.28 29.37
CA PHE A 94 -1.49 -11.26 29.62
C PHE A 94 -0.12 -10.59 29.83
N ARG A 95 0.78 -11.31 30.51
CA ARG A 95 2.16 -10.84 30.70
C ARG A 95 2.86 -10.79 29.35
N GLY A 96 3.48 -9.62 29.02
CA GLY A 96 4.18 -9.42 27.75
C GLY A 96 3.32 -8.75 26.66
N GLN A 97 2.06 -8.40 26.90
CA GLN A 97 1.20 -7.68 25.96
C GLN A 97 1.85 -6.42 25.41
N SER A 98 2.46 -5.58 26.26
CA SER A 98 3.14 -4.35 25.83
C SER A 98 4.35 -4.64 24.96
N ILE A 99 5.06 -5.74 25.20
CA ILE A 99 6.20 -6.16 24.37
C ILE A 99 5.69 -6.60 22.99
N LEU A 100 4.63 -7.40 22.93
CA LEU A 100 4.03 -7.84 21.67
C LEU A 100 3.59 -6.65 20.82
N VAL A 101 2.89 -5.68 21.42
CA VAL A 101 2.44 -4.46 20.72
C VAL A 101 3.63 -3.62 20.29
N GLY A 102 4.63 -3.44 21.16
CA GLY A 102 5.86 -2.73 20.84
C GLY A 102 6.58 -3.34 19.63
N LEU A 103 6.74 -4.67 19.60
CA LEU A 103 7.35 -5.38 18.50
C LEU A 103 6.53 -5.27 17.21
N ALA A 104 5.19 -5.35 17.30
CA ALA A 104 4.31 -5.23 16.14
C ALA A 104 4.32 -3.81 15.53
N VAL A 105 4.58 -2.78 16.33
CA VAL A 105 4.60 -1.36 15.89
C VAL A 105 6.02 -0.90 15.53
N LEU A 106 7.05 -1.60 16.01
CA LEU A 106 8.46 -1.25 15.81
C LEU A 106 8.83 -0.93 14.34
N PRO A 107 8.32 -1.65 13.31
CA PRO A 107 8.63 -1.38 11.91
C PRO A 107 8.25 0.02 11.43
N LEU A 108 7.32 0.73 12.09
CA LEU A 108 7.01 2.13 11.76
C LEU A 108 8.11 3.12 12.12
N ILE A 109 8.94 2.77 13.09
CA ILE A 109 9.99 3.66 13.62
C ILE A 109 11.32 3.40 12.91
N VAL A 110 11.54 2.16 12.47
CA VAL A 110 12.78 1.75 11.82
C VAL A 110 12.78 2.22 10.35
N PRO A 111 13.82 2.95 9.87
CA PRO A 111 13.93 3.26 8.45
C PRO A 111 13.94 1.97 7.60
N TYR A 112 13.14 1.94 6.54
CA TYR A 112 12.97 0.72 5.71
C TYR A 112 14.28 0.22 5.10
N VAL A 113 15.21 1.13 4.76
CA VAL A 113 16.55 0.76 4.28
C VAL A 113 17.31 -0.04 5.34
N VAL A 114 17.25 0.41 6.60
CA VAL A 114 17.93 -0.28 7.73
C VAL A 114 17.30 -1.64 7.97
N LEU A 115 15.97 -1.71 7.96
CA LEU A 115 15.24 -2.96 8.10
C LEU A 115 15.55 -3.93 6.95
N GLY A 116 15.63 -3.43 5.70
CA GLY A 116 15.98 -4.23 4.52
C GLY A 116 17.38 -4.85 4.62
N VAL A 117 18.36 -4.07 5.05
CA VAL A 117 19.73 -4.57 5.29
C VAL A 117 19.75 -5.58 6.44
N ALA A 118 19.05 -5.31 7.54
CA ALA A 118 18.97 -6.23 8.67
C ALA A 118 18.35 -7.58 8.28
N LEU A 119 17.24 -7.55 7.51
CA LEU A 119 16.60 -8.76 7.00
C LEU A 119 17.47 -9.49 5.97
N LEU A 120 18.21 -8.77 5.13
CA LEU A 120 19.18 -9.36 4.21
C LEU A 120 20.26 -10.15 4.96
N ILE A 121 20.83 -9.56 6.04
CA ILE A 121 21.81 -10.22 6.88
C ILE A 121 21.19 -11.45 7.56
N LEU A 122 20.00 -11.33 8.11
CA LEU A 122 19.29 -12.41 8.77
C LEU A 122 19.03 -13.57 7.80
N PHE A 123 18.47 -13.32 6.61
CA PHE A 123 18.19 -14.35 5.62
C PHE A 123 19.48 -14.99 5.11
N SER A 124 20.55 -14.21 4.92
CA SER A 124 21.86 -14.73 4.54
C SER A 124 22.45 -15.64 5.61
N ALA A 125 22.34 -15.27 6.88
CA ALA A 125 22.80 -16.10 8.01
C ALA A 125 22.01 -17.41 8.14
N LEU A 126 20.71 -17.39 7.77
CA LEU A 126 19.84 -18.57 7.72
C LEU A 126 19.96 -19.35 6.42
N GLN A 127 20.84 -18.94 5.50
CA GLN A 127 21.01 -19.50 4.15
C GLN A 127 19.71 -19.53 3.33
N ILE A 128 18.85 -18.52 3.52
CA ILE A 128 17.63 -18.32 2.75
C ILE A 128 17.94 -17.39 1.56
N ASP A 129 17.75 -17.92 0.35
CA ASP A 129 17.98 -17.18 -0.88
C ASP A 129 16.99 -16.03 -1.06
N ARG A 130 17.47 -14.93 -1.63
CA ARG A 130 16.65 -13.77 -1.99
C ARG A 130 15.64 -14.15 -3.07
N SER A 131 14.38 -13.83 -2.82
CA SER A 131 13.26 -14.21 -3.69
C SER A 131 12.03 -13.35 -3.42
N LEU A 132 10.94 -13.55 -4.17
CA LEU A 132 9.66 -12.91 -3.88
C LEU A 132 9.10 -13.29 -2.50
N TRP A 133 9.45 -14.47 -1.98
CA TRP A 133 9.06 -14.89 -0.62
C TRP A 133 9.71 -14.05 0.47
N THR A 134 11.02 -13.80 0.35
CA THR A 134 11.74 -12.95 1.32
C THR A 134 11.24 -11.52 1.27
N VAL A 135 10.88 -11.01 0.08
CA VAL A 135 10.20 -9.72 -0.07
C VAL A 135 8.82 -9.76 0.60
N GLY A 136 8.01 -10.80 0.35
CA GLY A 136 6.67 -10.95 0.93
C GLY A 136 6.68 -10.98 2.45
N ILE A 137 7.64 -11.66 3.07
CA ILE A 137 7.83 -11.68 4.53
C ILE A 137 8.16 -10.28 5.03
N ALA A 138 9.12 -9.59 4.40
CA ALA A 138 9.52 -8.25 4.79
C ALA A 138 8.38 -7.23 4.66
N HIS A 139 7.61 -7.31 3.56
CA HIS A 139 6.44 -6.46 3.34
C HIS A 139 5.32 -6.75 4.35
N THR A 140 5.14 -8.02 4.75
CA THR A 140 4.20 -8.38 5.83
C THR A 140 4.59 -7.71 7.15
N VAL A 141 5.88 -7.72 7.48
CA VAL A 141 6.39 -7.10 8.71
C VAL A 141 6.12 -5.58 8.74
N VAL A 142 6.37 -4.86 7.64
CA VAL A 142 6.12 -3.40 7.60
C VAL A 142 4.65 -3.04 7.43
N ALA A 143 3.83 -3.90 6.85
CA ALA A 143 2.40 -3.69 6.71
C ALA A 143 1.61 -4.00 7.99
N LEU A 144 2.17 -4.86 8.86
CA LEU A 144 1.52 -5.30 10.11
C LEU A 144 1.07 -4.15 11.02
N PRO A 145 1.89 -3.13 11.33
CA PRO A 145 1.45 -2.04 12.22
C PRO A 145 0.27 -1.25 11.65
N TYR A 146 0.20 -1.04 10.34
CA TYR A 146 -0.93 -0.34 9.70
C TYR A 146 -2.23 -1.13 9.90
N THR A 147 -2.20 -2.43 9.63
CA THR A 147 -3.38 -3.30 9.79
C THR A 147 -3.80 -3.40 11.25
N LEU A 148 -2.82 -3.57 12.15
CA LEU A 148 -3.06 -3.59 13.60
C LEU A 148 -3.77 -2.31 14.06
N LEU A 149 -3.26 -1.13 13.73
CA LEU A 149 -3.80 0.14 14.22
C LEU A 149 -5.21 0.41 13.68
N ILE A 150 -5.47 0.13 12.40
CA ILE A 150 -6.79 0.32 11.79
C ILE A 150 -7.81 -0.61 12.44
N ILE A 151 -7.49 -1.88 12.60
CA ILE A 151 -8.42 -2.88 13.17
C ILE A 151 -8.60 -2.67 14.66
N ALA A 152 -7.52 -2.39 15.39
CA ALA A 152 -7.58 -2.10 16.81
C ALA A 152 -8.44 -0.86 17.13
N SER A 153 -8.31 0.20 16.33
CA SER A 153 -9.14 1.40 16.45
C SER A 153 -10.64 1.08 16.31
N ARG A 154 -11.01 0.25 15.33
CA ARG A 154 -12.40 -0.19 15.15
C ARG A 154 -12.89 -1.05 16.30
N LEU A 155 -12.07 -2.01 16.72
CA LEU A 155 -12.41 -2.95 17.81
C LEU A 155 -12.50 -2.24 19.17
N ALA A 156 -11.69 -1.20 19.41
CA ALA A 156 -11.75 -0.38 20.63
C ALA A 156 -13.03 0.48 20.70
N GLY A 157 -13.56 0.91 19.55
CA GLY A 157 -14.82 1.65 19.48
C GLY A 157 -16.07 0.77 19.52
N PHE A 158 -15.91 -0.52 19.68
CA PHE A 158 -16.97 -1.51 19.68
C PHE A 158 -17.45 -1.78 21.12
N ASP A 159 -18.77 -1.73 21.35
CA ASP A 159 -19.35 -1.99 22.66
C ASP A 159 -19.23 -3.48 23.04
N ALA A 160 -18.45 -3.77 24.07
CA ALA A 160 -18.23 -5.13 24.55
C ALA A 160 -19.53 -5.82 25.00
N SER A 161 -20.57 -5.06 25.33
CA SER A 161 -21.90 -5.59 25.73
C SER A 161 -22.53 -6.47 24.66
N ILE A 162 -22.21 -6.25 23.38
CA ILE A 162 -22.72 -7.09 22.28
C ILE A 162 -22.09 -8.49 22.31
N GLU A 163 -20.82 -8.60 22.71
CA GLU A 163 -20.15 -9.89 22.88
C GLU A 163 -20.72 -10.62 24.13
N GLU A 164 -20.93 -9.87 25.23
CA GLU A 164 -21.53 -10.40 26.46
C GLU A 164 -22.96 -10.90 26.23
N ALA A 165 -23.79 -10.12 25.51
CA ALA A 165 -25.16 -10.52 25.18
C ALA A 165 -25.20 -11.80 24.29
N ALA A 166 -24.24 -11.97 23.37
CA ALA A 166 -24.15 -13.20 22.57
C ALA A 166 -23.79 -14.42 23.45
N MET A 167 -22.90 -14.24 24.43
CA MET A 167 -22.54 -15.30 25.37
C MET A 167 -23.68 -15.61 26.36
N ASP A 168 -24.43 -14.63 26.81
CA ASP A 168 -25.62 -14.81 27.64
C ASP A 168 -26.73 -15.62 26.92
N LEU A 169 -26.80 -15.49 25.58
CA LEU A 169 -27.68 -16.31 24.74
C LEU A 169 -27.13 -17.72 24.45
N GLY A 170 -26.03 -18.10 25.13
CA GLY A 170 -25.46 -19.45 25.06
C GLY A 170 -24.41 -19.66 23.96
N ALA A 171 -23.95 -18.58 23.30
CA ALA A 171 -22.83 -18.71 22.35
C ALA A 171 -21.51 -18.89 23.11
N ASP A 172 -20.69 -19.82 22.67
CA ASP A 172 -19.30 -19.92 23.11
C ASP A 172 -18.43 -18.81 22.46
N TYR A 173 -17.24 -18.58 23.01
CA TYR A 173 -16.35 -17.53 22.54
C TYR A 173 -15.97 -17.66 21.03
N PRO A 174 -15.61 -18.84 20.48
CA PRO A 174 -15.36 -19.00 19.06
C PRO A 174 -16.57 -18.64 18.18
N THR A 175 -17.77 -18.97 18.61
CA THR A 175 -19.01 -18.62 17.90
C THR A 175 -19.25 -17.12 17.94
N THR A 176 -19.09 -16.48 19.10
CA THR A 176 -19.18 -15.02 19.25
C THR A 176 -18.16 -14.31 18.38
N LEU A 177 -16.90 -14.75 18.39
CA LEU A 177 -15.85 -14.20 17.54
C LEU A 177 -16.24 -14.29 16.06
N ARG A 178 -16.66 -15.47 15.60
CA ARG A 178 -16.94 -15.73 14.17
C ARG A 178 -18.22 -15.08 13.68
N ARG A 179 -19.29 -15.07 14.51
CA ARG A 179 -20.63 -14.62 14.10
C ARG A 179 -20.95 -13.18 14.47
N VAL A 180 -20.23 -12.60 15.43
CA VAL A 180 -20.47 -11.24 15.93
C VAL A 180 -19.28 -10.34 15.64
N VAL A 181 -18.12 -10.64 16.23
CA VAL A 181 -16.96 -9.73 16.19
C VAL A 181 -16.39 -9.59 14.77
N LEU A 182 -16.05 -10.71 14.09
CA LEU A 182 -15.45 -10.66 12.77
C LEU A 182 -16.35 -9.96 11.72
N PRO A 183 -17.66 -10.23 11.62
CA PRO A 183 -18.52 -9.48 10.71
C PRO A 183 -18.57 -7.97 11.00
N LEU A 184 -18.58 -7.58 12.26
CA LEU A 184 -18.62 -6.17 12.67
C LEU A 184 -17.33 -5.39 12.39
N ILE A 185 -16.18 -6.06 12.45
CA ILE A 185 -14.90 -5.44 12.11
C ILE A 185 -14.52 -5.67 10.64
N PHE A 186 -15.28 -6.44 9.89
CA PHE A 186 -14.97 -6.77 8.49
C PHE A 186 -14.72 -5.54 7.60
N PRO A 187 -15.51 -4.44 7.68
CA PRO A 187 -15.22 -3.22 6.91
C PRO A 187 -13.86 -2.61 7.25
N ALA A 188 -13.45 -2.68 8.53
CA ALA A 188 -12.12 -2.22 8.94
C ALA A 188 -11.01 -3.17 8.46
N MET A 189 -11.26 -4.48 8.43
CA MET A 189 -10.31 -5.45 7.85
C MET A 189 -10.09 -5.20 6.36
N VAL A 190 -11.14 -4.89 5.60
CA VAL A 190 -11.03 -4.52 4.19
C VAL A 190 -10.22 -3.23 4.01
N SER A 191 -10.49 -2.20 4.83
CA SER A 191 -9.73 -0.94 4.81
C SER A 191 -8.25 -1.15 5.17
N ALA A 192 -7.98 -1.99 6.17
CA ALA A 192 -6.63 -2.37 6.59
C ALA A 192 -5.89 -3.13 5.49
N TRP A 193 -6.57 -4.07 4.85
CA TRP A 193 -6.03 -4.82 3.72
C TRP A 193 -5.67 -3.93 2.54
N LEU A 194 -6.54 -3.00 2.15
CA LEU A 194 -6.27 -2.03 1.07
C LEU A 194 -5.09 -1.12 1.40
N THR A 195 -5.00 -0.66 2.66
CA THR A 195 -3.84 0.14 3.12
C THR A 195 -2.56 -0.68 3.06
N ALA A 196 -2.56 -1.91 3.59
CA ALA A 196 -1.42 -2.81 3.54
C ALA A 196 -1.00 -3.16 2.10
N PHE A 197 -1.98 -3.35 1.20
CA PHE A 197 -1.73 -3.56 -0.22
C PHE A 197 -1.01 -2.38 -0.84
N THR A 198 -1.48 -1.14 -0.60
CA THR A 198 -0.85 0.07 -1.13
C THR A 198 0.58 0.23 -0.60
N VAL A 199 0.77 0.06 0.71
CA VAL A 199 2.11 0.12 1.34
C VAL A 199 3.06 -0.90 0.73
N SER A 200 2.60 -2.13 0.52
CA SER A 200 3.42 -3.20 -0.07
C SER A 200 3.69 -2.99 -1.56
N PHE A 201 2.71 -2.50 -2.32
CA PHE A 201 2.84 -2.32 -3.75
C PHE A 201 3.87 -1.23 -4.11
N ASP A 202 3.91 -0.15 -3.35
CA ASP A 202 4.81 1.00 -3.55
C ASP A 202 6.17 0.82 -2.86
N GLU A 203 6.35 -0.26 -2.07
CA GLU A 203 7.56 -0.45 -1.30
C GLU A 203 8.75 -0.80 -2.21
N PHE A 204 9.78 0.02 -2.12
CA PHE A 204 11.00 -0.08 -2.93
C PHE A 204 12.21 -0.57 -2.12
N ALA A 205 12.39 -0.01 -0.90
CA ALA A 205 13.66 -0.16 -0.17
C ALA A 205 13.93 -1.60 0.27
N LEU A 206 12.93 -2.27 0.84
CA LEU A 206 13.03 -3.69 1.23
C LEU A 206 13.19 -4.59 0.01
N ALA A 207 12.37 -4.35 -1.02
CA ALA A 207 12.41 -5.12 -2.25
C ALA A 207 13.77 -5.01 -2.96
N LEU A 208 14.44 -3.84 -2.91
CA LEU A 208 15.76 -3.64 -3.48
C LEU A 208 16.81 -4.62 -2.91
N PHE A 209 16.76 -4.88 -1.61
CA PHE A 209 17.71 -5.78 -0.95
C PHE A 209 17.33 -7.25 -1.05
N LEU A 210 16.04 -7.56 -1.15
CA LEU A 210 15.53 -8.91 -0.93
C LEU A 210 14.99 -9.63 -2.18
N SER A 211 14.75 -8.92 -3.30
CA SER A 211 14.09 -9.51 -4.49
C SER A 211 14.98 -10.46 -5.33
N GLY A 212 16.29 -10.45 -5.10
CA GLY A 212 17.21 -11.29 -5.88
C GLY A 212 17.13 -11.00 -7.37
N THR A 213 16.86 -12.03 -8.17
CA THR A 213 16.77 -11.95 -9.65
C THR A 213 15.36 -11.63 -10.15
N GLN A 214 14.37 -11.53 -9.26
CA GLN A 214 12.97 -11.29 -9.59
C GLN A 214 12.51 -9.93 -9.04
N PRO A 215 12.89 -8.80 -9.67
CA PRO A 215 12.58 -7.48 -9.15
C PRO A 215 11.06 -7.23 -9.11
N THR A 216 10.62 -6.51 -8.09
CA THR A 216 9.30 -5.86 -8.07
C THR A 216 9.29 -4.66 -9.02
N PHE A 217 8.12 -4.14 -9.34
CA PHE A 217 7.99 -3.02 -10.27
C PHE A 217 8.79 -1.76 -9.84
N PRO A 218 8.73 -1.29 -8.56
CA PRO A 218 9.53 -0.15 -8.14
C PRO A 218 11.04 -0.37 -8.30
N VAL A 219 11.54 -1.58 -8.01
CA VAL A 219 12.95 -1.94 -8.17
C VAL A 219 13.34 -1.99 -9.66
N TYR A 220 12.48 -2.57 -10.49
CA TYR A 220 12.68 -2.60 -11.93
C TYR A 220 12.71 -1.19 -12.52
N LEU A 221 11.72 -0.35 -12.17
CA LEU A 221 11.64 1.05 -12.58
C LEU A 221 12.94 1.79 -12.24
N PHE A 222 13.39 1.69 -11.01
CA PHE A 222 14.63 2.32 -10.54
C PHE A 222 15.84 1.86 -11.38
N SER A 223 15.92 0.57 -11.69
CA SER A 223 17.02 0.04 -12.52
C SER A 223 17.03 0.60 -13.95
N GLN A 224 15.87 1.01 -14.46
CA GLN A 224 15.70 1.54 -15.84
C GLN A 224 15.90 3.05 -15.91
N LEU A 225 15.85 3.81 -14.81
CA LEU A 225 16.02 5.28 -14.81
C LEU A 225 17.34 5.74 -15.42
N ARG A 226 18.37 4.91 -15.41
CA ARG A 226 19.67 5.19 -16.06
C ARG A 226 19.64 5.11 -17.58
N PHE A 227 18.58 4.55 -18.20
CA PHE A 227 18.42 4.40 -19.64
C PHE A 227 17.35 5.35 -20.17
N ALA A 228 17.78 6.50 -20.72
CA ALA A 228 16.85 7.54 -21.16
C ALA A 228 15.83 7.04 -22.21
N ASN A 229 16.23 6.12 -23.08
CA ASN A 229 15.38 5.54 -24.11
C ASN A 229 14.26 4.63 -23.57
N ARG A 230 14.34 4.19 -22.32
CA ARG A 230 13.31 3.35 -21.68
C ARG A 230 12.34 4.14 -20.79
N LEU A 231 12.65 5.40 -20.48
CA LEU A 231 11.81 6.24 -19.63
C LEU A 231 10.37 6.38 -20.15
N PRO A 232 10.08 6.57 -21.45
CA PRO A 232 8.71 6.72 -21.90
C PRO A 232 7.83 5.50 -21.63
N ILE A 233 8.37 4.28 -21.80
CA ILE A 233 7.64 3.03 -21.49
C ILE A 233 7.35 2.95 -19.99
N MET A 234 8.31 3.35 -19.14
CA MET A 234 8.12 3.36 -17.69
C MET A 234 7.05 4.38 -17.27
N ILE A 235 7.04 5.55 -17.89
CA ILE A 235 6.03 6.58 -17.66
C ILE A 235 4.65 6.09 -18.12
N ALA A 236 4.55 5.47 -19.30
CA ALA A 236 3.30 4.89 -19.80
C ALA A 236 2.73 3.85 -18.80
N LEU A 237 3.59 2.99 -18.25
CA LEU A 237 3.16 2.03 -17.23
C LEU A 237 2.72 2.72 -15.94
N ALA A 238 3.49 3.70 -15.44
CA ALA A 238 3.13 4.46 -14.25
C ALA A 238 1.77 5.14 -14.40
N VAL A 239 1.49 5.72 -15.57
CA VAL A 239 0.20 6.33 -15.90
C VAL A 239 -0.92 5.30 -15.94
N LEU A 240 -0.72 4.11 -16.52
CA LEU A 240 -1.72 3.04 -16.51
C LEU A 240 -2.04 2.56 -15.09
N LEU A 241 -1.03 2.35 -14.27
CA LEU A 241 -1.21 1.96 -12.87
C LEU A 241 -1.96 3.05 -12.09
N MET A 242 -1.63 4.32 -12.31
CA MET A 242 -2.30 5.45 -11.69
C MET A 242 -3.78 5.53 -12.10
N ILE A 243 -4.09 5.37 -13.40
CA ILE A 243 -5.48 5.30 -13.88
C ILE A 243 -6.21 4.13 -13.25
N GLY A 244 -5.58 2.96 -13.17
CA GLY A 244 -6.14 1.77 -12.53
C GLY A 244 -6.47 2.02 -11.05
N THR A 245 -5.52 2.59 -10.30
CA THR A 245 -5.71 2.93 -8.88
C THR A 245 -6.82 3.96 -8.69
N LEU A 246 -6.83 5.04 -9.46
CA LEU A 246 -7.88 6.07 -9.40
C LEU A 246 -9.26 5.47 -9.71
N THR A 247 -9.33 4.58 -10.69
CA THR A 247 -10.57 3.89 -11.06
C THR A 247 -11.07 3.01 -9.91
N LEU A 248 -10.19 2.23 -9.29
CA LEU A 248 -10.51 1.40 -8.12
C LEU A 248 -11.01 2.25 -6.95
N VAL A 249 -10.31 3.33 -6.62
CA VAL A 249 -10.71 4.26 -5.54
C VAL A 249 -12.06 4.91 -5.85
N PHE A 250 -12.29 5.34 -7.10
CA PHE A 250 -13.56 5.92 -7.51
C PHE A 250 -14.73 4.93 -7.32
N PHE A 251 -14.56 3.69 -7.76
CA PHE A 251 -15.58 2.66 -7.56
C PHE A 251 -15.78 2.31 -6.09
N ALA A 252 -14.71 2.15 -5.31
CA ALA A 252 -14.78 1.89 -3.87
C ALA A 252 -15.57 2.98 -3.14
N GLU A 253 -15.28 4.27 -3.44
CA GLU A 253 -15.98 5.41 -2.85
C GLU A 253 -17.45 5.46 -3.29
N ARG A 254 -17.75 5.12 -4.55
CA ARG A 254 -19.12 5.09 -5.03
C ARG A 254 -19.97 3.99 -4.38
N PHE A 255 -19.36 2.83 -4.13
CA PHE A 255 -20.04 1.75 -3.39
C PHE A 255 -20.27 2.16 -1.93
N ARG A 256 -19.26 2.73 -1.26
CA ARG A 256 -19.39 3.22 0.11
C ARG A 256 -20.53 4.22 0.29
N ARG A 257 -20.71 5.14 -0.64
CA ARG A 257 -21.79 6.15 -0.61
C ARG A 257 -23.19 5.58 -0.87
N ARG A 258 -23.32 4.36 -1.36
CA ARG A 258 -24.62 3.71 -1.56
C ARG A 258 -25.09 2.97 -0.32
N GLU A 259 -24.19 2.70 0.62
CA GLU A 259 -24.48 1.99 1.88
C GLU A 259 -24.62 2.95 3.08
N ALA A 260 -24.31 4.24 2.90
CA ALA A 260 -24.52 5.32 3.86
C ALA A 260 -25.83 6.07 3.58
#